data_c7e13fbd3f311ed9f7deefbad49469b2
#
_entry.id   c7e13fbd3f311ed9f7deefbad49469b2
#
_cell.length_a   1.000
_cell.length_b   1.000
_cell.length_c   1.000
_cell.angle_alpha   90.00
_cell.angle_beta   90.00
_cell.angle_gamma   90.00
#
_symmetry.space_group_name_H-M   'P 1'
#
loop_
_entity.id
_entity.type
_entity.pdbx_description
1 polymer ?
#
loop_
_entity_poly.entity_id
_entity_poly.type
_entity_poly.pdbx_seq_one_letter_code
_entity_poly.pdbx_strand_id
1 'polypeptide(L)'
;LELGQRSPANHLGHSAIGGWATLVLLTLVTVQATSGLFISDDIFNAGPYNSAVTQEQANTLGWIHHTNFNVLQAFIGVHLIAILWYWIGKNHNLIKPMISGYKYALDEDGITSSFSRRALVTAVGATLLIIALIEFAPEPEYFF
;
A
#
# COMPACT_ATOMS: atom_id res chain seq x y z
N LEU A 1 -15.74 -46.56 5.33
CA LEU A 1 -14.49 -45.81 5.25
C LEU A 1 -14.78 -44.48 4.57
N GLU A 2 -15.34 -43.53 5.30
CA GLU A 2 -15.49 -42.14 4.85
C GLU A 2 -14.14 -41.46 4.99
N LEU A 3 -13.45 -41.30 3.87
CA LEU A 3 -12.30 -40.43 3.75
C LEU A 3 -12.78 -38.98 3.92
N GLY A 4 -12.49 -38.39 5.08
CA GLY A 4 -12.89 -37.06 5.46
C GLY A 4 -12.57 -36.03 4.38
N GLN A 5 -13.61 -35.50 3.75
CA GLN A 5 -13.53 -34.29 2.97
C GLN A 5 -13.14 -33.15 3.94
N ARG A 6 -11.87 -32.76 3.92
CA ARG A 6 -11.46 -31.49 4.51
C ARG A 6 -12.18 -30.39 3.75
N SER A 7 -13.28 -29.92 4.32
CA SER A 7 -13.90 -28.65 3.89
C SER A 7 -12.80 -27.61 3.86
N PRO A 8 -12.62 -26.85 2.76
CA PRO A 8 -11.70 -25.74 2.76
C PRO A 8 -12.18 -24.76 3.83
N ALA A 9 -11.42 -24.63 4.90
CA ALA A 9 -11.72 -23.68 5.95
C ALA A 9 -11.90 -22.30 5.30
N ASN A 10 -13.13 -21.80 5.34
CA ASN A 10 -13.48 -20.46 4.84
C ASN A 10 -12.91 -19.44 5.82
N HIS A 11 -11.61 -19.18 5.70
CA HIS A 11 -10.97 -18.14 6.49
C HIS A 11 -11.56 -16.79 6.06
N LEU A 12 -12.30 -16.16 6.95
CA LEU A 12 -12.89 -14.81 6.79
C LEU A 12 -11.83 -13.69 6.72
N GLY A 13 -10.53 -14.04 6.87
CA GLY A 13 -9.40 -13.12 6.84
C GLY A 13 -8.44 -13.37 5.68
N HIS A 14 -7.37 -12.60 5.67
CA HIS A 14 -6.24 -12.79 4.75
C HIS A 14 -5.56 -14.13 5.05
N SER A 15 -5.13 -14.84 3.99
CA SER A 15 -4.16 -15.93 4.18
C SER A 15 -2.87 -15.35 4.78
N ALA A 16 -2.08 -16.15 5.49
CA ALA A 16 -0.82 -15.70 6.07
C ALA A 16 0.09 -15.05 5.01
N ILE A 17 0.16 -15.63 3.81
CA ILE A 17 0.91 -15.09 2.66
C ILE A 17 0.33 -13.75 2.19
N GLY A 18 -0.99 -13.60 2.13
CA GLY A 18 -1.65 -12.34 1.76
C GLY A 18 -1.38 -11.24 2.79
N GLY A 19 -1.34 -11.56 4.08
CA GLY A 19 -0.99 -10.62 5.14
C GLY A 19 0.45 -10.11 4.99
N TRP A 20 1.41 -11.00 4.76
CA TRP A 20 2.80 -10.62 4.50
C TRP A 20 2.96 -9.77 3.24
N ALA A 21 2.28 -10.12 2.15
CA ALA A 21 2.29 -9.32 0.92
C ALA A 21 1.78 -7.89 1.15
N THR A 22 0.74 -7.73 1.96
CA THR A 22 0.20 -6.41 2.34
C THR A 22 1.23 -5.60 3.13
N LEU A 23 1.90 -6.21 4.12
CA LEU A 23 2.93 -5.53 4.90
C LEU A 23 4.11 -5.08 4.04
N VAL A 24 4.58 -5.94 3.14
CA VAL A 24 5.68 -5.62 2.22
C VAL A 24 5.29 -4.47 1.29
N LEU A 25 4.11 -4.55 0.65
CA LEU A 25 3.63 -3.47 -0.23
C LEU A 25 3.47 -2.15 0.52
N LEU A 26 2.91 -2.18 1.73
CA LEU A 26 2.76 -0.98 2.54
C LEU A 26 4.12 -0.37 2.91
N THR A 27 5.10 -1.19 3.24
CA THR A 27 6.47 -0.73 3.52
C THR A 27 7.10 -0.10 2.28
N LEU A 28 7.01 -0.74 1.10
CA LEU A 28 7.54 -0.21 -0.14
C LEU A 28 6.89 1.13 -0.52
N VAL A 29 5.56 1.24 -0.39
CA VAL A 29 4.84 2.50 -0.64
C VAL A 29 5.26 3.58 0.35
N THR A 30 5.47 3.25 1.62
CA THR A 30 5.94 4.20 2.63
C THR A 30 7.34 4.71 2.31
N VAL A 31 8.26 3.81 1.96
CA VAL A 31 9.62 4.18 1.52
C VAL A 31 9.57 5.06 0.26
N GLN A 32 8.70 4.72 -0.70
CA GLN A 32 8.53 5.49 -1.94
C GLN A 32 8.04 6.92 -1.64
N ALA A 33 7.02 7.04 -0.81
CA ALA A 33 6.46 8.33 -0.46
C ALA A 33 7.44 9.18 0.34
N THR A 34 8.08 8.61 1.37
CA THR A 34 9.00 9.36 2.24
C THR A 34 10.26 9.79 1.51
N SER A 35 10.88 8.91 0.70
CA SER A 35 12.07 9.28 -0.07
C SER A 35 11.77 10.35 -1.12
N GLY A 36 10.57 10.30 -1.75
CA GLY A 36 10.14 11.28 -2.75
C GLY A 36 10.00 12.72 -2.23
N LEU A 37 9.83 12.89 -0.91
CA LEU A 37 9.74 14.23 -0.31
C LEU A 37 11.05 15.03 -0.40
N PHE A 38 12.19 14.38 -0.59
CA PHE A 38 13.52 14.96 -0.48
C PHE A 38 14.28 15.02 -1.80
N ILE A 39 13.78 14.41 -2.88
CA ILE A 39 14.47 14.37 -4.17
C ILE A 39 14.18 15.59 -5.03
N SER A 40 15.08 15.88 -5.99
CA SER A 40 14.89 16.86 -7.04
C SER A 40 15.28 16.26 -8.39
N ASP A 41 14.66 16.73 -9.47
CA ASP A 41 15.09 16.44 -10.84
C ASP A 41 16.09 17.48 -11.37
N ASP A 42 16.51 18.42 -10.51
CA ASP A 42 17.44 19.52 -10.78
C ASP A 42 17.00 20.46 -11.92
N ILE A 43 15.77 20.34 -12.43
CA ILE A 43 15.27 21.12 -13.57
C ILE A 43 13.96 21.85 -13.21
N PHE A 44 12.90 21.12 -12.87
CA PHE A 44 11.57 21.69 -12.68
C PHE A 44 10.89 21.28 -11.40
N ASN A 45 11.27 20.13 -10.82
CA ASN A 45 10.56 19.58 -9.68
C ASN A 45 11.51 19.30 -8.52
N ALA A 46 11.16 19.81 -7.37
CA ALA A 46 11.80 19.45 -6.11
C ALA A 46 10.75 18.98 -5.11
N GLY A 47 11.07 17.94 -4.37
CA GLY A 47 10.26 17.49 -3.25
C GLY A 47 10.19 18.59 -2.18
N PRO A 48 9.08 18.66 -1.42
CA PRO A 48 8.83 19.77 -0.48
C PRO A 48 9.87 19.89 0.64
N TYR A 49 10.64 18.85 0.91
CA TYR A 49 11.70 18.82 1.91
C TYR A 49 13.11 18.70 1.32
N ASN A 50 13.28 18.96 0.02
CA ASN A 50 14.60 18.89 -0.62
C ASN A 50 15.60 19.86 0.02
N SER A 51 15.17 21.10 0.32
CA SER A 51 16.00 22.12 0.99
C SER A 51 16.36 21.78 2.45
N ALA A 52 15.70 20.82 3.07
CA ALA A 52 15.97 20.40 4.45
C ALA A 52 17.14 19.40 4.58
N VAL A 53 17.69 18.92 3.46
CA VAL A 53 18.76 17.90 3.42
C VAL A 53 19.94 18.39 2.61
N THR A 54 21.11 17.81 2.88
CA THR A 54 22.31 18.09 2.06
C THR A 54 22.19 17.41 0.69
N GLN A 55 22.95 17.90 -0.30
CA GLN A 55 22.97 17.30 -1.64
C GLN A 55 23.37 15.81 -1.61
N GLU A 56 24.29 15.40 -0.74
CA GLU A 56 24.69 14.01 -0.57
C GLU A 56 23.52 13.15 -0.06
N GLN A 57 22.76 13.67 0.91
CA GLN A 57 21.56 13.01 1.42
C GLN A 57 20.47 12.93 0.37
N ALA A 58 20.21 14.01 -0.38
CA ALA A 58 19.25 14.04 -1.47
C ALA A 58 19.59 13.01 -2.55
N ASN A 59 20.86 12.90 -2.95
CA ASN A 59 21.33 11.89 -3.91
C ASN A 59 21.13 10.46 -3.40
N THR A 60 21.41 10.22 -2.11
CA THR A 60 21.17 8.90 -1.50
C THR A 60 19.70 8.55 -1.47
N LEU A 61 18.84 9.49 -1.08
CA LEU A 61 17.39 9.31 -1.06
C LEU A 61 16.82 9.13 -2.48
N GLY A 62 17.38 9.83 -3.46
CA GLY A 62 17.07 9.66 -4.88
C GLY A 62 17.39 8.23 -5.37
N TRP A 63 18.55 7.71 -5.03
CA TRP A 63 18.92 6.33 -5.36
C TRP A 63 17.96 5.32 -4.71
N ILE A 64 17.62 5.51 -3.42
CA ILE A 64 16.64 4.68 -2.71
C ILE A 64 15.28 4.74 -3.41
N HIS A 65 14.80 5.95 -3.76
CA HIS A 65 13.51 6.16 -4.41
C HIS A 65 13.41 5.43 -5.75
N HIS A 66 14.41 5.58 -6.61
CA HIS A 66 14.40 4.92 -7.92
C HIS A 66 14.55 3.40 -7.81
N THR A 67 15.41 2.92 -6.91
CA THR A 67 15.57 1.48 -6.70
C THR A 67 14.28 0.88 -6.12
N ASN A 68 13.70 1.54 -5.12
CA ASN A 68 12.45 1.10 -4.50
C ASN A 68 11.29 1.11 -5.51
N PHE A 69 11.23 2.08 -6.42
CA PHE A 69 10.22 2.14 -7.47
C PHE A 69 10.25 0.90 -8.36
N ASN A 70 11.43 0.46 -8.79
CA ASN A 70 11.58 -0.75 -9.59
C ASN A 70 11.12 -2.01 -8.82
N VAL A 71 11.49 -2.10 -7.54
CA VAL A 71 11.05 -3.21 -6.67
C VAL A 71 9.53 -3.18 -6.47
N LEU A 72 8.97 -2.01 -6.22
CA LEU A 72 7.53 -1.81 -6.04
C LEU A 72 6.74 -2.22 -7.30
N GLN A 73 7.21 -1.81 -8.49
CA GLN A 73 6.58 -2.22 -9.76
C GLN A 73 6.61 -3.75 -9.94
N ALA A 74 7.75 -4.40 -9.67
CA ALA A 74 7.85 -5.85 -9.75
C ALA A 74 6.89 -6.54 -8.76
N PHE A 75 6.80 -6.03 -7.53
CA PHE A 75 5.91 -6.57 -6.51
C PHE A 75 4.42 -6.39 -6.87
N ILE A 76 4.05 -5.23 -7.41
CA ILE A 76 2.68 -4.98 -7.90
C ILE A 76 2.36 -5.94 -9.06
N GLY A 77 3.29 -6.14 -10.00
CA GLY A 77 3.13 -7.08 -11.09
C GLY A 77 2.85 -8.51 -10.61
N VAL A 78 3.68 -9.01 -9.69
CA VAL A 78 3.49 -10.34 -9.08
C VAL A 78 2.16 -10.42 -8.33
N HIS A 79 1.78 -9.37 -7.60
CA HIS A 79 0.51 -9.30 -6.88
C HIS A 79 -0.70 -9.38 -7.82
N LEU A 80 -0.67 -8.64 -8.92
CA LEU A 80 -1.74 -8.68 -9.93
C LEU A 80 -1.83 -10.05 -10.61
N ILE A 81 -0.68 -10.66 -10.95
CA ILE A 81 -0.64 -12.02 -11.51
C ILE A 81 -1.25 -13.02 -10.53
N ALA A 82 -0.91 -12.92 -9.24
CA ALA A 82 -1.48 -13.81 -8.22
C ALA A 82 -3.01 -13.65 -8.11
N ILE A 83 -3.53 -12.42 -8.12
CA ILE A 83 -4.99 -12.16 -8.09
C ILE A 83 -5.67 -12.77 -9.31
N LEU A 84 -5.11 -12.56 -10.51
CA LEU A 84 -5.63 -13.11 -11.76
C LEU A 84 -5.60 -14.64 -11.75
N TRP A 85 -4.52 -15.24 -11.24
CA TRP A 85 -4.41 -16.68 -11.10
C TRP A 85 -5.50 -17.27 -10.17
N TYR A 86 -5.76 -16.61 -9.04
CA TYR A 86 -6.86 -17.04 -8.16
C TYR A 86 -8.21 -16.88 -8.82
N TRP A 87 -8.43 -15.83 -9.58
CA TRP A 87 -9.69 -15.59 -10.27
C TRP A 87 -9.94 -16.59 -11.40
N ILE A 88 -8.96 -16.74 -12.31
CA ILE A 88 -9.11 -17.57 -13.52
C ILE A 88 -8.83 -19.04 -13.22
N GLY A 89 -7.74 -19.34 -12.49
CA GLY A 89 -7.29 -20.71 -12.28
C GLY A 89 -8.02 -21.44 -11.17
N LYS A 90 -8.49 -20.73 -10.13
CA LYS A 90 -9.22 -21.32 -8.99
C LYS A 90 -10.69 -20.95 -8.94
N ASN A 91 -11.25 -20.23 -9.91
CA ASN A 91 -12.60 -19.70 -9.92
C ASN A 91 -12.98 -18.91 -8.64
N HIS A 92 -11.99 -18.37 -7.94
CA HIS A 92 -12.16 -17.57 -6.73
C HIS A 92 -12.02 -16.09 -7.06
N ASN A 93 -13.15 -15.39 -7.20
CA ASN A 93 -13.15 -13.96 -7.45
C ASN A 93 -12.80 -13.18 -6.17
N LEU A 94 -11.53 -12.77 -6.04
CA LEU A 94 -11.05 -11.96 -4.92
C LEU A 94 -11.36 -10.47 -5.10
N ILE A 95 -11.60 -10.02 -6.33
CA ILE A 95 -11.81 -8.60 -6.67
C ILE A 95 -13.18 -8.12 -6.19
N LYS A 96 -14.23 -8.94 -6.41
CA LYS A 96 -15.60 -8.57 -6.04
C LYS A 96 -15.75 -8.23 -4.55
N PRO A 97 -15.26 -9.05 -3.59
CA PRO A 97 -15.28 -8.70 -2.17
C PRO A 97 -14.45 -7.47 -1.82
N MET A 98 -13.33 -7.22 -2.52
CA MET A 98 -12.48 -6.05 -2.28
C MET A 98 -13.18 -4.73 -2.66
N ILE A 99 -14.00 -4.75 -3.72
CA ILE A 99 -14.73 -3.55 -4.20
C ILE A 99 -16.05 -3.40 -3.42
N SER A 100 -16.80 -4.50 -3.22
CA SER A 100 -18.12 -4.44 -2.59
C SER A 100 -18.07 -4.39 -1.07
N GLY A 101 -16.96 -4.80 -0.45
CA GLY A 101 -16.84 -4.96 1.00
C GLY A 101 -17.60 -6.16 1.58
N TYR A 102 -18.29 -6.95 0.74
CA TYR A 102 -19.10 -8.08 1.16
C TYR A 102 -18.50 -9.41 0.70
N LYS A 103 -18.39 -10.37 1.62
CA LYS A 103 -18.02 -11.75 1.35
C LYS A 103 -19.12 -12.66 1.89
N TYR A 104 -19.60 -13.61 1.08
CA TYR A 104 -20.53 -14.62 1.56
C TYR A 104 -19.78 -15.58 2.49
N ALA A 105 -20.20 -15.66 3.75
CA ALA A 105 -19.78 -16.68 4.70
C ALA A 105 -20.93 -17.68 4.88
N LEU A 106 -20.59 -18.96 4.97
CA LEU A 106 -21.59 -20.03 5.18
C LEU A 106 -21.96 -20.21 6.67
N ASP A 107 -21.29 -19.52 7.58
CA ASP A 107 -21.55 -19.59 9.02
C ASP A 107 -22.29 -18.36 9.52
N GLU A 108 -23.26 -18.59 10.41
CA GLU A 108 -24.23 -17.62 10.97
C GLU A 108 -23.59 -16.54 11.87
N ASP A 109 -22.31 -16.59 12.16
CA ASP A 109 -21.61 -15.57 12.94
C ASP A 109 -21.37 -14.32 12.12
N GLY A 110 -22.42 -13.53 11.98
CA GLY A 110 -22.38 -12.21 11.35
C GLY A 110 -21.44 -11.28 12.11
N ILE A 111 -20.18 -11.20 11.70
CA ILE A 111 -19.26 -10.16 12.16
C ILE A 111 -19.77 -8.83 11.59
N THR A 112 -20.56 -8.11 12.38
CA THR A 112 -20.89 -6.72 12.07
C THR A 112 -19.60 -5.91 12.12
N SER A 113 -18.99 -5.65 10.96
CA SER A 113 -17.81 -4.83 10.88
C SER A 113 -18.15 -3.38 11.28
N SER A 114 -17.62 -2.92 12.39
CA SER A 114 -17.56 -1.49 12.74
C SER A 114 -16.56 -0.73 11.85
N PHE A 115 -16.33 -1.23 10.64
CA PHE A 115 -15.32 -0.80 9.68
C PHE A 115 -15.48 0.67 9.27
N SER A 116 -16.71 1.14 9.15
CA SER A 116 -17.00 2.49 8.64
C SER A 116 -16.38 3.61 9.49
N ARG A 117 -16.50 3.56 10.82
CA ARG A 117 -15.98 4.63 11.69
C ARG A 117 -14.44 4.62 11.74
N ARG A 118 -13.82 3.44 11.82
CA ARG A 118 -12.35 3.32 11.86
C ARG A 118 -11.74 3.72 10.52
N ALA A 119 -12.32 3.29 9.39
CA ALA A 119 -11.87 3.70 8.06
C ALA A 119 -11.98 5.21 7.85
N LEU A 120 -13.07 5.83 8.30
CA LEU A 120 -13.24 7.28 8.23
C LEU A 120 -12.18 8.01 9.08
N VAL A 121 -11.96 7.57 10.32
CA VAL A 121 -10.94 8.17 11.20
C VAL A 121 -9.54 8.05 10.62
N THR A 122 -9.18 6.89 10.06
CA THR A 122 -7.86 6.71 9.42
C THR A 122 -7.73 7.56 8.16
N ALA A 123 -8.76 7.65 7.32
CA ALA A 123 -8.75 8.49 6.12
C ALA A 123 -8.60 9.98 6.47
N VAL A 124 -9.39 10.47 7.43
CA VAL A 124 -9.29 11.86 7.91
C VAL A 124 -7.91 12.12 8.52
N GLY A 125 -7.40 11.21 9.36
CA GLY A 125 -6.06 11.33 9.96
C GLY A 125 -4.95 11.38 8.92
N ALA A 126 -5.02 10.52 7.91
CA ALA A 126 -4.05 10.52 6.80
C ALA A 126 -4.13 11.83 5.98
N THR A 127 -5.32 12.31 5.70
CA THR A 127 -5.50 13.58 4.97
C THR A 127 -4.94 14.76 5.76
N LEU A 128 -5.22 14.84 7.06
CA LEU A 128 -4.67 15.90 7.92
C LEU A 128 -3.15 15.83 8.02
N LEU A 129 -2.58 14.62 8.07
CA LEU A 129 -1.13 14.44 8.05
C LEU A 129 -0.52 14.94 6.75
N ILE A 130 -1.12 14.63 5.60
CA ILE A 130 -0.64 15.11 4.29
C ILE A 130 -0.71 16.63 4.22
N ILE A 131 -1.81 17.25 4.66
CA ILE A 131 -1.95 18.71 4.71
C ILE A 131 -0.86 19.31 5.60
N ALA A 132 -0.65 18.77 6.81
CA ALA A 132 0.39 19.23 7.70
C ALA A 132 1.79 19.13 7.09
N LEU A 133 2.10 18.02 6.40
CA LEU A 133 3.37 17.87 5.71
C LEU A 133 3.58 18.90 4.58
N ILE A 134 2.52 19.34 3.92
CA ILE A 134 2.59 20.38 2.90
C ILE A 134 2.76 21.77 3.53
N GLU A 135 1.95 22.08 4.53
CA GLU A 135 1.96 23.40 5.20
C GLU A 135 3.24 23.69 5.98
N PHE A 136 3.85 22.67 6.57
CA PHE A 136 5.11 22.78 7.31
C PHE A 136 6.34 22.47 6.48
N ALA A 137 6.21 22.33 5.15
CA ALA A 137 7.36 22.16 4.28
C ALA A 137 8.23 23.42 4.31
N PRO A 138 9.57 23.29 4.36
CA PRO A 138 10.46 24.43 4.25
C PRO A 138 10.31 25.11 2.88
N GLU A 139 10.46 26.45 2.86
CA GLU A 139 10.39 27.19 1.60
C GLU A 139 11.48 26.70 0.63
N PRO A 140 11.16 26.46 -0.65
CA PRO A 140 12.15 26.06 -1.63
C PRO A 140 13.17 27.19 -1.84
N GLU A 141 14.46 26.88 -1.72
CA GLU A 141 15.53 27.80 -2.09
C GLU A 141 15.59 27.89 -3.62
N TYR A 142 15.08 28.97 -4.18
CA TYR A 142 15.26 29.27 -5.61
C TYR A 142 16.64 29.92 -5.79
N PHE A 143 17.58 29.17 -6.30
CA PHE A 143 18.84 29.73 -6.82
C PHE A 143 18.57 30.33 -8.20
N PHE A 144 18.44 31.66 -8.25
CA PHE A 144 18.44 32.42 -9.51
C PHE A 144 19.88 32.76 -9.89
#